data_4ad0e3da976289be057c70349d063e78
#
_entry.id   4ad0e3da976289be057c70349d063e78
#
_cell.length_a   1.000
_cell.length_b   1.000
_cell.length_c   1.000
_cell.angle_alpha   90.00
_cell.angle_beta   90.00
_cell.angle_gamma   90.00
#
_symmetry.space_group_name_H-M   'P 1'
#
loop_
_entity.id
_entity.type
_entity.pdbx_description
1 polymer ?
#
loop_
_entity_poly.entity_id
_entity_poly.type
_entity_poly.pdbx_seq_one_letter_code
_entity_poly.pdbx_strand_id
1 'polypeptide(L)'
;TITLNLYLLPTIEAFISGNDTICSNKNTPAEVNVAFTGITPYTFNYSVNGVIQGEITTTNNPYTIETNEDGVYNLISFSDAVEQGGLSGQAFVTIQDAPVADFQLSPNETSIIYTTIKMIDKSTNNTNSWQWDFGDNLGYSTAQNPSYTYPEEVSQYQIFLKVRNAAGCADSIYKILNIVDDHWIYVPNSFTPNSDAVNDRFIIDHYGVLDQSFSINIFNRLNELVFSSNNIDELNKENGWDGKHLFKG
;
A
#
# COMPACT_ATOMS: atom_id res chain seq x y z
N THR A 1 77.29 -28.50 22.54
CA THR A 1 75.92 -28.18 23.00
C THR A 1 75.16 -27.69 21.78
N ILE A 2 74.15 -28.47 21.31
CA ILE A 2 73.26 -28.06 20.22
C ILE A 2 72.05 -27.47 20.93
N THR A 3 71.82 -26.13 20.70
CA THR A 3 70.62 -25.49 21.19
C THR A 3 69.57 -25.57 20.09
N LEU A 4 68.49 -26.31 20.31
CA LEU A 4 67.35 -26.39 19.44
C LEU A 4 66.36 -25.31 19.85
N ASN A 5 66.22 -24.30 19.05
CA ASN A 5 65.18 -23.29 19.24
C ASN A 5 63.90 -23.76 18.50
N LEU A 6 62.91 -24.21 19.28
CA LEU A 6 61.60 -24.60 18.75
C LEU A 6 60.73 -23.31 18.70
N TYR A 7 60.48 -22.82 17.49
CA TYR A 7 59.49 -21.73 17.28
C TYR A 7 58.14 -22.41 16.97
N LEU A 8 57.20 -22.19 17.86
CA LEU A 8 55.80 -22.47 17.54
C LEU A 8 55.35 -21.40 16.51
N LEU A 9 55.12 -21.83 15.27
CA LEU A 9 54.46 -20.98 14.28
C LEU A 9 53.03 -20.73 14.77
N PRO A 10 52.50 -19.50 14.64
CA PRO A 10 51.10 -19.27 14.92
C PRO A 10 50.26 -20.16 14.01
N THR A 11 49.31 -20.90 14.58
CA THR A 11 48.36 -21.70 13.81
C THR A 11 47.49 -20.74 12.96
N ILE A 12 47.52 -21.00 11.64
CA ILE A 12 46.65 -20.24 10.73
C ILE A 12 45.21 -20.73 10.87
N GLU A 13 44.26 -19.81 10.72
CA GLU A 13 42.85 -20.07 10.93
C GLU A 13 41.97 -19.29 9.93
N ALA A 14 40.86 -19.92 9.54
CA ALA A 14 39.75 -19.23 8.89
C ALA A 14 38.55 -19.18 9.84
N PHE A 15 37.95 -18.02 9.96
CA PHE A 15 36.79 -17.75 10.80
C PHE A 15 35.62 -17.26 9.95
N ILE A 16 34.51 -18.00 9.96
CA ILE A 16 33.27 -17.60 9.28
C ILE A 16 32.30 -16.96 10.26
N SER A 17 31.68 -15.85 9.86
CA SER A 17 30.74 -15.08 10.66
C SER A 17 29.73 -14.36 9.80
N GLY A 18 28.64 -13.92 10.43
CA GLY A 18 27.56 -13.20 9.81
C GLY A 18 26.23 -13.85 10.17
N ASN A 19 25.33 -13.05 10.76
CA ASN A 19 23.96 -13.46 10.99
C ASN A 19 23.11 -12.41 10.32
N ASP A 20 22.55 -12.74 9.17
CA ASP A 20 21.77 -11.80 8.39
C ASP A 20 20.36 -12.32 8.17
N THR A 21 19.42 -11.38 8.13
CA THR A 21 18.01 -11.65 7.83
C THR A 21 17.57 -10.75 6.69
N ILE A 22 17.32 -11.34 5.54
CA ILE A 22 16.88 -10.63 4.35
C ILE A 22 15.39 -10.92 4.07
N CYS A 23 14.73 -9.97 3.39
CA CYS A 23 13.33 -10.12 3.00
C CYS A 23 13.23 -10.73 1.61
N SER A 24 12.29 -11.65 1.40
CA SER A 24 12.10 -12.35 0.12
C SER A 24 11.82 -11.42 -1.09
N ASN A 25 11.36 -10.19 -0.84
CA ASN A 25 11.09 -9.19 -1.87
C ASN A 25 12.24 -8.17 -2.06
N LYS A 26 13.40 -8.39 -1.47
CA LYS A 26 14.59 -7.54 -1.62
C LYS A 26 15.61 -8.19 -2.54
N ASN A 27 16.22 -7.37 -3.41
CA ASN A 27 17.32 -7.81 -4.28
C ASN A 27 18.71 -7.62 -3.63
N THR A 28 18.76 -7.21 -2.36
CA THR A 28 20.02 -7.05 -1.63
C THR A 28 20.39 -8.42 -1.05
N PRO A 29 21.52 -9.01 -1.47
CA PRO A 29 21.96 -10.28 -0.92
C PRO A 29 22.35 -10.14 0.55
N ALA A 30 22.30 -11.24 1.28
CA ALA A 30 22.91 -11.37 2.61
C ALA A 30 24.43 -11.49 2.48
N GLU A 31 25.14 -11.03 3.50
CA GLU A 31 26.59 -11.05 3.56
C GLU A 31 27.10 -12.02 4.66
N VAL A 32 27.91 -12.99 4.24
CA VAL A 32 28.63 -13.88 5.13
C VAL A 32 30.12 -13.61 4.97
N ASN A 33 30.81 -13.32 6.06
CA ASN A 33 32.22 -12.92 6.05
C ASN A 33 33.12 -14.04 6.49
N VAL A 34 34.23 -14.26 5.77
CA VAL A 34 35.29 -15.18 6.11
C VAL A 34 36.59 -14.40 6.31
N ALA A 35 37.08 -14.38 7.55
CA ALA A 35 38.33 -13.75 7.90
C ALA A 35 39.45 -14.84 7.99
N PHE A 36 40.66 -14.49 7.61
CA PHE A 36 41.78 -15.39 7.56
C PHE A 36 42.96 -14.85 8.33
N THR A 37 43.76 -15.79 8.90
CA THR A 37 45.11 -15.51 9.32
C THR A 37 46.08 -16.29 8.40
N GLY A 38 47.33 -15.84 8.26
CA GLY A 38 48.31 -16.49 7.40
C GLY A 38 48.72 -15.64 6.20
N ILE A 39 49.25 -16.28 5.17
CA ILE A 39 49.86 -15.65 3.99
C ILE A 39 49.00 -15.91 2.74
N THR A 40 48.70 -14.84 2.02
CA THR A 40 47.91 -14.91 0.76
C THR A 40 48.63 -15.71 -0.33
N PRO A 41 47.93 -16.39 -1.26
CA PRO A 41 46.47 -16.48 -1.36
C PRO A 41 45.84 -17.44 -0.35
N TYR A 42 44.58 -17.20 -0.02
CA TYR A 42 43.77 -18.07 0.83
C TYR A 42 42.87 -18.94 -0.03
N THR A 43 42.80 -20.24 0.26
CA THR A 43 41.91 -21.16 -0.45
C THR A 43 41.01 -21.84 0.57
N PHE A 44 39.70 -21.83 0.34
CA PHE A 44 38.74 -22.42 1.28
C PHE A 44 37.52 -23.00 0.55
N ASN A 45 36.89 -23.96 1.24
CA ASN A 45 35.55 -24.43 0.87
C ASN A 45 34.58 -24.19 2.05
N TYR A 46 33.33 -23.99 1.70
CA TYR A 46 32.25 -23.88 2.67
C TYR A 46 31.05 -24.74 2.28
N SER A 47 30.14 -24.97 3.21
CA SER A 47 28.85 -25.61 2.94
C SER A 47 27.70 -24.72 3.36
N VAL A 48 26.55 -24.88 2.67
CA VAL A 48 25.27 -24.33 3.03
C VAL A 48 24.34 -25.48 3.33
N ASN A 49 23.80 -25.55 4.54
CA ASN A 49 22.94 -26.65 5.01
C ASN A 49 23.57 -28.05 4.80
N GLY A 50 24.91 -28.14 4.90
CA GLY A 50 25.66 -29.36 4.69
C GLY A 50 25.99 -29.70 3.22
N VAL A 51 25.54 -28.93 2.26
CA VAL A 51 25.88 -29.05 0.84
C VAL A 51 27.15 -28.25 0.55
N ILE A 52 28.21 -28.95 0.12
CA ILE A 52 29.52 -28.34 -0.16
C ILE A 52 29.41 -27.45 -1.39
N GLN A 53 29.90 -26.23 -1.27
CA GLN A 53 30.05 -25.26 -2.34
C GLN A 53 31.43 -25.42 -3.03
N GLY A 54 31.58 -24.70 -4.15
CA GLY A 54 32.87 -24.76 -4.87
C GLY A 54 34.03 -24.16 -4.08
N GLU A 55 35.28 -24.55 -4.45
CA GLU A 55 36.50 -23.99 -3.89
C GLU A 55 36.70 -22.53 -4.31
N ILE A 56 37.07 -21.70 -3.37
CA ILE A 56 37.34 -20.28 -3.57
C ILE A 56 38.81 -20.00 -3.20
N THR A 57 39.54 -19.34 -4.12
CA THR A 57 40.87 -18.80 -3.85
C THR A 57 40.79 -17.26 -3.94
N THR A 58 41.31 -16.61 -2.89
CA THR A 58 41.22 -15.15 -2.76
C THR A 58 42.44 -14.53 -2.11
N THR A 59 42.67 -13.24 -2.38
CA THR A 59 43.63 -12.41 -1.64
C THR A 59 42.91 -11.41 -0.71
N ASN A 60 41.57 -11.35 -0.78
CA ASN A 60 40.77 -10.46 0.07
C ASN A 60 40.64 -11.02 1.50
N ASN A 61 40.80 -10.16 2.48
CA ASN A 61 40.63 -10.49 3.89
C ASN A 61 40.00 -9.32 4.66
N PRO A 62 38.75 -9.44 5.13
CA PRO A 62 37.86 -10.59 4.97
C PRO A 62 37.39 -10.80 3.52
N TYR A 63 36.97 -12.02 3.19
CA TYR A 63 36.22 -12.34 1.98
C TYR A 63 34.73 -12.35 2.30
N THR A 64 33.92 -11.67 1.49
CA THR A 64 32.47 -11.63 1.65
C THR A 64 31.80 -12.56 0.66
N ILE A 65 31.00 -13.49 1.14
CA ILE A 65 30.09 -14.33 0.37
C ILE A 65 28.77 -13.59 0.29
N GLU A 66 28.39 -13.12 -0.89
CA GLU A 66 27.06 -12.57 -1.15
C GLU A 66 26.10 -13.70 -1.53
N THR A 67 24.94 -13.80 -0.86
CA THR A 67 24.03 -14.91 -1.04
C THR A 67 22.55 -14.53 -0.91
N ASN A 68 21.71 -15.24 -1.67
CA ASN A 68 20.24 -15.23 -1.52
C ASN A 68 19.72 -16.63 -1.10
N GLU A 69 20.58 -17.46 -0.50
CA GLU A 69 20.21 -18.79 -0.02
C GLU A 69 20.14 -18.79 1.49
N ASP A 70 19.01 -19.20 2.06
CA ASP A 70 18.86 -19.35 3.51
C ASP A 70 19.57 -20.60 4.01
N GLY A 71 20.12 -20.49 5.21
CA GLY A 71 20.72 -21.64 5.82
C GLY A 71 21.89 -21.35 6.75
N VAL A 72 22.53 -22.45 7.09
CA VAL A 72 23.70 -22.51 7.99
C VAL A 72 24.97 -22.66 7.15
N TYR A 73 25.87 -21.70 7.28
CA TYR A 73 27.12 -21.61 6.56
C TYR A 73 28.27 -22.09 7.48
N ASN A 74 29.00 -23.10 7.03
CA ASN A 74 30.15 -23.67 7.74
C ASN A 74 31.33 -23.77 6.82
N LEU A 75 32.54 -23.51 7.33
CA LEU A 75 33.77 -23.83 6.62
C LEU A 75 34.00 -25.33 6.60
N ILE A 76 34.54 -25.85 5.49
CA ILE A 76 34.85 -27.26 5.30
C ILE A 76 36.36 -27.48 5.20
N SER A 77 37.11 -26.59 4.55
CA SER A 77 38.55 -26.64 4.45
C SER A 77 39.09 -25.22 4.31
N PHE A 78 40.32 -25.03 4.75
CA PHE A 78 41.09 -23.82 4.60
C PHE A 78 42.57 -24.12 4.46
N SER A 79 43.23 -23.42 3.56
CA SER A 79 44.69 -23.35 3.47
C SER A 79 45.14 -21.96 3.08
N ASP A 80 46.29 -21.57 3.52
CA ASP A 80 47.00 -20.40 3.01
C ASP A 80 48.00 -20.81 1.92
N ALA A 81 48.91 -19.92 1.52
CA ALA A 81 49.91 -20.21 0.50
C ALA A 81 50.92 -21.31 0.89
N VAL A 82 50.98 -21.73 2.17
CA VAL A 82 52.01 -22.58 2.73
C VAL A 82 51.47 -23.85 3.34
N GLU A 83 50.36 -23.75 4.12
CA GLU A 83 49.87 -24.88 4.93
C GLU A 83 48.33 -24.87 5.06
N GLN A 84 47.81 -26.01 5.62
CA GLN A 84 46.40 -26.10 5.96
C GLN A 84 46.15 -25.49 7.35
N GLY A 85 45.03 -24.82 7.53
CA GLY A 85 44.66 -24.11 8.74
C GLY A 85 43.45 -24.67 9.48
N GLY A 86 43.25 -24.15 10.68
CA GLY A 86 42.08 -24.42 11.49
C GLY A 86 40.82 -23.74 10.94
N LEU A 87 39.66 -24.25 11.37
CA LEU A 87 38.34 -23.73 10.98
C LEU A 87 37.55 -23.34 12.23
N SER A 88 36.93 -22.20 12.22
CA SER A 88 36.06 -21.79 13.33
C SER A 88 34.90 -20.91 12.85
N GLY A 89 33.93 -20.75 13.76
CA GLY A 89 32.75 -19.94 13.51
C GLY A 89 31.64 -20.65 12.73
N GLN A 90 30.53 -19.98 12.61
CA GLN A 90 29.36 -20.40 11.86
C GLN A 90 28.55 -19.13 11.52
N ALA A 91 27.94 -19.10 10.35
CA ALA A 91 27.05 -17.98 9.97
C ALA A 91 25.64 -18.50 9.63
N PHE A 92 24.66 -17.65 9.84
CA PHE A 92 23.26 -17.96 9.60
C PHE A 92 22.65 -16.89 8.69
N VAL A 93 22.05 -17.32 7.60
CA VAL A 93 21.24 -16.47 6.73
C VAL A 93 19.79 -16.94 6.86
N THR A 94 18.89 -15.99 7.10
CA THR A 94 17.44 -16.25 7.17
C THR A 94 16.72 -15.44 6.14
N ILE A 95 15.89 -16.07 5.31
CA ILE A 95 15.00 -15.37 4.39
C ILE A 95 13.62 -15.31 5.01
N GLN A 96 13.12 -14.09 5.21
CA GLN A 96 11.80 -13.84 5.75
C GLN A 96 10.83 -13.50 4.62
N ASP A 97 9.67 -14.15 4.62
CA ASP A 97 8.60 -13.79 3.69
C ASP A 97 8.16 -12.36 3.94
N ALA A 98 8.24 -11.54 2.89
CA ALA A 98 7.72 -10.19 2.94
C ALA A 98 6.19 -10.19 2.89
N PRO A 99 5.53 -9.22 3.55
CA PRO A 99 4.10 -9.02 3.35
C PRO A 99 3.80 -8.68 1.89
N VAL A 100 2.57 -8.95 1.47
CA VAL A 100 2.03 -8.45 0.20
C VAL A 100 0.95 -7.43 0.56
N ALA A 101 1.20 -6.16 0.22
CA ALA A 101 0.29 -5.06 0.51
C ALA A 101 -0.93 -5.13 -0.41
N ASP A 102 -2.13 -5.09 0.16
CA ASP A 102 -3.38 -4.93 -0.57
C ASP A 102 -4.45 -4.32 0.33
N PHE A 103 -5.42 -3.62 -0.26
CA PHE A 103 -6.57 -3.08 0.44
C PHE A 103 -7.77 -2.89 -0.47
N GLN A 104 -8.94 -2.75 0.13
CA GLN A 104 -10.19 -2.42 -0.55
C GLN A 104 -10.74 -1.11 -0.01
N LEU A 105 -11.29 -0.28 -0.90
CA LEU A 105 -12.05 0.91 -0.55
C LEU A 105 -13.54 0.54 -0.43
N SER A 106 -14.21 1.14 0.53
CA SER A 106 -15.64 0.95 0.72
C SER A 106 -16.31 2.29 1.09
N PRO A 107 -17.09 2.86 0.17
CA PRO A 107 -17.26 2.45 -1.23
C PRO A 107 -15.97 2.61 -2.05
N ASN A 108 -15.88 1.96 -3.23
CA ASN A 108 -14.75 2.07 -4.16
C ASN A 108 -14.82 3.28 -5.08
N GLU A 109 -16.02 3.83 -5.25
CA GLU A 109 -16.33 5.08 -5.92
C GLU A 109 -17.32 5.83 -5.07
N THR A 110 -17.27 7.15 -5.05
CA THR A 110 -18.17 7.97 -4.25
C THR A 110 -18.42 9.32 -4.91
N SER A 111 -19.39 10.04 -4.36
CA SER A 111 -19.72 11.40 -4.78
C SER A 111 -19.37 12.43 -3.71
N ILE A 112 -19.44 13.70 -4.07
CA ILE A 112 -19.20 14.81 -3.16
C ILE A 112 -20.15 14.85 -1.96
N ILE A 113 -21.24 14.06 -1.99
CA ILE A 113 -22.22 13.93 -0.87
C ILE A 113 -21.76 12.89 0.15
N TYR A 114 -21.05 11.84 -0.27
CA TYR A 114 -20.66 10.72 0.57
C TYR A 114 -19.14 10.53 0.60
N THR A 115 -18.42 11.46 1.20
CA THR A 115 -16.96 11.53 1.13
C THR A 115 -16.23 10.72 2.21
N THR A 116 -16.95 10.02 3.09
CA THR A 116 -16.35 9.14 4.11
C THR A 116 -16.07 7.77 3.53
N ILE A 117 -14.80 7.40 3.42
CA ILE A 117 -14.33 6.15 2.85
C ILE A 117 -13.69 5.30 3.95
N LYS A 118 -14.04 4.03 3.98
CA LYS A 118 -13.39 3.03 4.80
C LYS A 118 -12.34 2.28 3.98
N MET A 119 -11.11 2.21 4.47
CA MET A 119 -10.04 1.39 3.94
C MET A 119 -10.04 0.06 4.68
N ILE A 120 -10.10 -1.04 3.92
CA ILE A 120 -10.14 -2.41 4.47
C ILE A 120 -8.87 -3.11 4.05
N ASP A 121 -8.00 -3.39 5.00
CA ASP A 121 -6.76 -4.13 4.78
C ASP A 121 -7.04 -5.53 4.22
N LYS A 122 -6.30 -5.89 3.18
CA LYS A 122 -6.28 -7.21 2.53
C LYS A 122 -4.86 -7.78 2.42
N SER A 123 -3.92 -7.15 3.11
CA SER A 123 -2.51 -7.56 3.10
C SER A 123 -2.34 -8.95 3.70
N THR A 124 -1.33 -9.68 3.20
CA THR A 124 -1.04 -11.06 3.59
C THR A 124 0.35 -11.19 4.25
N ASN A 125 0.76 -12.42 4.59
CA ASN A 125 2.07 -12.79 5.13
C ASN A 125 2.43 -12.08 6.44
N ASN A 126 1.62 -12.32 7.49
CA ASN A 126 1.88 -11.89 8.87
C ASN A 126 2.10 -10.38 9.03
N THR A 127 1.35 -9.58 8.31
CA THR A 127 1.33 -8.13 8.47
C THR A 127 0.93 -7.75 9.90
N ASN A 128 1.70 -6.87 10.54
CA ASN A 128 1.44 -6.40 11.91
C ASN A 128 1.57 -4.88 12.08
N SER A 129 1.89 -4.16 11.01
CA SER A 129 2.01 -2.70 11.03
C SER A 129 1.53 -2.11 9.71
N TRP A 130 0.76 -1.03 9.81
CA TRP A 130 0.15 -0.31 8.69
C TRP A 130 0.55 1.15 8.76
N GLN A 131 0.73 1.74 7.61
CA GLN A 131 0.99 3.16 7.44
C GLN A 131 0.25 3.63 6.21
N TRP A 132 -0.79 4.44 6.43
CA TRP A 132 -1.65 4.99 5.40
C TRP A 132 -1.31 6.45 5.15
N ASP A 133 -1.37 6.83 3.87
CA ASP A 133 -1.45 8.20 3.39
C ASP A 133 -2.70 8.28 2.51
N PHE A 134 -3.61 9.20 2.82
CA PHE A 134 -4.89 9.28 2.12
C PHE A 134 -4.82 10.12 0.84
N GLY A 135 -3.64 10.66 0.51
CA GLY A 135 -3.35 11.29 -0.79
C GLY A 135 -3.79 12.74 -0.91
N ASP A 136 -4.19 13.37 0.19
CA ASP A 136 -4.57 14.79 0.26
C ASP A 136 -3.50 15.67 0.93
N ASN A 137 -2.35 15.11 1.29
CA ASN A 137 -1.25 15.71 2.04
C ASN A 137 -1.59 16.12 3.49
N LEU A 138 -2.74 15.70 4.01
CA LEU A 138 -3.22 16.06 5.35
C LEU A 138 -3.50 14.83 6.20
N GLY A 139 -4.10 13.79 5.62
CA GLY A 139 -4.59 12.63 6.34
C GLY A 139 -3.64 11.45 6.34
N TYR A 140 -3.31 10.93 7.54
CA TYR A 140 -2.49 9.73 7.75
C TYR A 140 -3.11 8.84 8.82
N SER A 141 -2.81 7.54 8.79
CA SER A 141 -3.26 6.58 9.82
C SER A 141 -2.29 5.42 9.98
N THR A 142 -2.28 4.82 11.17
CA THR A 142 -1.60 3.55 11.47
C THR A 142 -2.57 2.44 11.86
N ALA A 143 -3.87 2.71 11.85
CA ALA A 143 -4.89 1.70 12.11
C ALA A 143 -4.94 0.68 10.95
N GLN A 144 -5.27 -0.58 11.25
CA GLN A 144 -5.41 -1.61 10.22
C GLN A 144 -6.51 -1.27 9.19
N ASN A 145 -7.67 -0.82 9.68
CA ASN A 145 -8.82 -0.51 8.84
C ASN A 145 -9.34 0.91 9.17
N PRO A 146 -8.66 1.98 8.71
CA PRO A 146 -9.08 3.34 8.98
C PRO A 146 -10.31 3.73 8.17
N SER A 147 -10.97 4.81 8.64
CA SER A 147 -11.93 5.57 7.85
C SER A 147 -11.45 7.00 7.75
N TYR A 148 -11.65 7.63 6.61
CA TYR A 148 -11.26 9.01 6.36
C TYR A 148 -12.36 9.74 5.59
N THR A 149 -12.59 11.02 5.94
CA THR A 149 -13.56 11.89 5.27
C THR A 149 -12.81 12.92 4.44
N TYR A 150 -13.00 12.86 3.14
CA TYR A 150 -12.42 13.79 2.18
C TYR A 150 -13.24 15.08 2.06
N PRO A 151 -12.66 16.17 1.51
CA PRO A 151 -13.41 17.35 1.13
C PRO A 151 -14.57 17.04 0.16
N GLU A 152 -15.66 17.83 0.25
CA GLU A 152 -16.84 17.71 -0.61
C GLU A 152 -16.59 18.40 -1.96
N GLU A 153 -15.61 17.90 -2.70
CA GLU A 153 -15.21 18.42 -4.02
C GLU A 153 -14.88 17.26 -4.98
N VAL A 154 -15.09 17.52 -6.27
CA VAL A 154 -14.71 16.57 -7.32
C VAL A 154 -13.19 16.47 -7.35
N SER A 155 -12.68 15.29 -7.07
CA SER A 155 -11.24 15.09 -6.97
C SER A 155 -10.85 13.63 -7.16
N GLN A 156 -9.56 13.40 -7.37
CA GLN A 156 -8.95 12.09 -7.41
C GLN A 156 -7.82 12.02 -6.39
N TYR A 157 -7.90 11.04 -5.50
CA TYR A 157 -6.89 10.82 -4.47
C TYR A 157 -6.13 9.52 -4.70
N GLN A 158 -4.82 9.57 -4.59
CA GLN A 158 -3.96 8.40 -4.66
C GLN A 158 -3.66 7.92 -3.24
N ILE A 159 -4.41 6.94 -2.77
CA ILE A 159 -4.26 6.38 -1.44
C ILE A 159 -3.10 5.40 -1.43
N PHE A 160 -2.20 5.59 -0.49
CA PHE A 160 -1.02 4.75 -0.29
C PHE A 160 -1.14 3.93 0.99
N LEU A 161 -0.80 2.65 0.89
CA LEU A 161 -0.62 1.76 2.02
C LEU A 161 0.79 1.18 2.02
N LYS A 162 1.50 1.31 3.13
CA LYS A 162 2.72 0.57 3.43
C LYS A 162 2.48 -0.34 4.62
N VAL A 163 2.87 -1.59 4.48
CA VAL A 163 2.74 -2.61 5.52
C VAL A 163 4.09 -3.19 5.90
N ARG A 164 4.19 -3.68 7.13
CA ARG A 164 5.37 -4.38 7.64
C ARG A 164 4.95 -5.62 8.43
N ASN A 165 5.83 -6.63 8.45
CA ASN A 165 5.74 -7.75 9.37
C ASN A 165 6.68 -7.58 10.59
N ALA A 166 6.64 -8.53 11.52
CA ALA A 166 7.47 -8.50 12.74
C ALA A 166 8.98 -8.58 12.48
N ALA A 167 9.40 -9.15 11.34
CA ALA A 167 10.80 -9.20 10.92
C ALA A 167 11.29 -7.89 10.28
N GLY A 168 10.40 -6.89 10.12
CA GLY A 168 10.71 -5.60 9.51
C GLY A 168 10.60 -5.56 7.99
N CYS A 169 10.27 -6.67 7.34
CA CYS A 169 10.01 -6.72 5.90
C CYS A 169 8.78 -5.89 5.56
N ALA A 170 8.83 -5.16 4.46
CA ALA A 170 7.79 -4.22 4.08
C ALA A 170 7.41 -4.36 2.61
N ASP A 171 6.15 -4.01 2.33
CA ASP A 171 5.62 -3.84 0.99
C ASP A 171 4.66 -2.65 0.95
N SER A 172 4.32 -2.17 -0.25
CA SER A 172 3.44 -1.02 -0.40
C SER A 172 2.66 -1.04 -1.71
N ILE A 173 1.48 -0.42 -1.69
CA ILE A 173 0.59 -0.32 -2.83
C ILE A 173 -0.11 1.03 -2.87
N TYR A 174 -0.49 1.46 -4.07
CA TYR A 174 -1.38 2.60 -4.31
C TYR A 174 -2.69 2.13 -4.91
N LYS A 175 -3.80 2.78 -4.50
CA LYS A 175 -5.08 2.70 -5.20
C LYS A 175 -5.68 4.09 -5.35
N ILE A 176 -6.46 4.25 -6.41
CA ILE A 176 -7.08 5.53 -6.74
C ILE A 176 -8.51 5.53 -6.22
N LEU A 177 -8.88 6.60 -5.51
CA LEU A 177 -10.25 6.96 -5.17
C LEU A 177 -10.69 8.11 -6.07
N ASN A 178 -11.84 7.94 -6.74
CA ASN A 178 -12.49 9.03 -7.46
C ASN A 178 -13.69 9.52 -6.65
N ILE A 179 -13.72 10.83 -6.38
CA ILE A 179 -14.90 11.54 -5.89
C ILE A 179 -15.48 12.30 -7.07
N VAL A 180 -16.65 11.88 -7.50
CA VAL A 180 -17.33 12.46 -8.67
C VAL A 180 -18.40 13.46 -8.23
N ASP A 181 -18.81 14.30 -9.16
CA ASP A 181 -19.97 15.14 -8.94
C ASP A 181 -21.23 14.28 -8.79
N ASP A 182 -22.16 14.77 -7.98
CA ASP A 182 -23.44 14.11 -7.81
C ASP A 182 -24.56 15.07 -8.21
N HIS A 183 -25.56 14.53 -8.84
CA HIS A 183 -26.76 15.27 -9.17
C HIS A 183 -27.97 14.35 -9.00
N TRP A 184 -28.98 14.89 -8.38
CA TRP A 184 -30.24 14.18 -8.26
C TRP A 184 -31.41 15.14 -8.38
N ILE A 185 -32.53 14.61 -8.82
CA ILE A 185 -33.77 15.35 -8.94
C ILE A 185 -34.91 14.46 -8.42
N TYR A 186 -35.68 15.01 -7.50
CA TYR A 186 -36.90 14.38 -7.01
C TYR A 186 -38.10 15.13 -7.51
N VAL A 187 -38.93 14.49 -8.31
CA VAL A 187 -40.17 15.02 -8.85
C VAL A 187 -41.33 14.35 -8.12
N PRO A 188 -42.16 15.09 -7.37
CA PRO A 188 -43.31 14.52 -6.70
C PRO A 188 -44.32 14.00 -7.72
N ASN A 189 -44.99 12.91 -7.43
CA ASN A 189 -46.01 12.35 -8.30
C ASN A 189 -47.43 12.90 -8.04
N SER A 190 -47.61 13.72 -7.00
CA SER A 190 -48.86 14.39 -6.68
C SER A 190 -48.64 15.58 -5.74
N PHE A 191 -49.56 16.54 -5.78
CA PHE A 191 -49.66 17.66 -4.84
C PHE A 191 -51.15 18.05 -4.69
N THR A 192 -51.53 18.79 -3.63
CA THR A 192 -52.91 19.09 -3.25
C THR A 192 -53.07 20.58 -2.98
N PRO A 193 -53.30 21.42 -4.01
CA PRO A 193 -53.40 22.87 -3.87
C PRO A 193 -54.76 23.30 -3.24
N ASN A 194 -54.97 23.00 -1.95
CA ASN A 194 -56.20 23.28 -1.23
C ASN A 194 -56.04 24.38 -0.16
N SER A 195 -54.84 24.98 -0.07
CA SER A 195 -54.49 26.08 0.85
C SER A 195 -54.47 25.67 2.32
N ASP A 196 -54.17 24.40 2.65
CA ASP A 196 -54.01 23.91 4.04
C ASP A 196 -52.54 23.96 4.52
N ALA A 197 -51.64 24.51 3.73
CA ALA A 197 -50.19 24.61 3.91
C ALA A 197 -49.45 23.26 3.86
N VAL A 198 -50.13 22.21 3.42
CA VAL A 198 -49.51 20.87 3.26
C VAL A 198 -49.60 20.46 1.79
N ASN A 199 -48.46 20.35 1.13
CA ASN A 199 -48.35 19.91 -0.25
C ASN A 199 -49.14 20.78 -1.26
N ASP A 200 -49.32 22.05 -0.96
CA ASP A 200 -50.07 23.00 -1.76
C ASP A 200 -49.38 23.37 -3.09
N ARG A 201 -48.11 23.06 -3.21
CA ARG A 201 -47.29 23.41 -4.38
C ARG A 201 -46.59 22.19 -4.93
N PHE A 202 -46.45 22.16 -6.24
CA PHE A 202 -45.58 21.21 -6.91
C PHE A 202 -44.16 21.73 -6.80
N ILE A 203 -43.35 21.03 -6.03
CA ILE A 203 -41.95 21.39 -5.71
C ILE A 203 -41.04 20.29 -6.23
N ILE A 204 -40.00 20.68 -6.93
CA ILE A 204 -38.91 19.75 -7.31
C ILE A 204 -37.76 19.96 -6.34
N ASP A 205 -37.35 18.88 -5.68
CA ASP A 205 -36.16 18.89 -4.86
C ASP A 205 -34.99 18.38 -5.67
N HIS A 206 -33.84 19.04 -5.62
CA HIS A 206 -32.72 18.75 -6.50
C HIS A 206 -31.38 19.15 -5.89
N TYR A 207 -30.31 18.54 -6.44
CA TYR A 207 -28.93 18.91 -6.16
C TYR A 207 -28.08 18.76 -7.42
N GLY A 208 -27.16 19.70 -7.67
CA GLY A 208 -26.23 19.64 -8.79
C GLY A 208 -26.84 19.79 -10.18
N VAL A 209 -28.10 20.23 -10.28
CA VAL A 209 -28.77 20.49 -11.58
C VAL A 209 -28.37 21.85 -12.11
N LEU A 210 -27.83 21.90 -13.34
CA LEU A 210 -27.44 23.14 -14.00
C LEU A 210 -28.67 23.80 -14.67
N ASP A 211 -28.95 25.06 -14.34
CA ASP A 211 -30.05 25.86 -14.92
C ASP A 211 -30.03 25.86 -16.45
N GLN A 212 -28.86 25.91 -17.06
CA GLN A 212 -28.69 25.95 -18.51
C GLN A 212 -29.19 24.71 -19.26
N SER A 213 -29.34 23.57 -18.54
CA SER A 213 -29.79 22.30 -19.12
C SER A 213 -31.17 21.87 -18.60
N PHE A 214 -31.77 22.65 -17.70
CA PHE A 214 -33.07 22.34 -17.13
C PHE A 214 -34.21 22.87 -18.02
N SER A 215 -35.20 22.05 -18.29
CA SER A 215 -36.49 22.48 -18.79
C SER A 215 -37.59 21.52 -18.31
N ILE A 216 -38.70 22.06 -17.88
CA ILE A 216 -39.88 21.30 -17.48
C ILE A 216 -41.12 21.83 -18.18
N ASN A 217 -41.95 20.87 -18.64
CA ASN A 217 -43.28 21.15 -19.19
C ASN A 217 -44.28 20.24 -18.49
N ILE A 218 -45.35 20.84 -17.94
CA ILE A 218 -46.44 20.09 -17.30
C ILE A 218 -47.68 20.23 -18.18
N PHE A 219 -48.30 19.11 -18.48
CA PHE A 219 -49.48 19.01 -19.31
C PHE A 219 -50.70 18.52 -18.52
N ASN A 220 -51.86 18.99 -18.82
CA ASN A 220 -53.09 18.44 -18.25
C ASN A 220 -53.52 17.15 -18.97
N ARG A 221 -54.66 16.54 -18.53
CA ARG A 221 -55.18 15.29 -19.11
C ARG A 221 -55.63 15.44 -20.57
N LEU A 222 -55.82 16.66 -21.04
CA LEU A 222 -56.19 16.98 -22.45
C LEU A 222 -54.98 17.29 -23.31
N ASN A 223 -53.75 17.06 -22.78
CA ASN A 223 -52.48 17.37 -23.43
C ASN A 223 -52.28 18.88 -23.70
N GLU A 224 -52.90 19.75 -22.91
CA GLU A 224 -52.66 21.17 -22.95
C GLU A 224 -51.49 21.50 -21.99
N LEU A 225 -50.56 22.35 -22.44
CA LEU A 225 -49.46 22.85 -21.60
C LEU A 225 -50.02 23.78 -20.51
N VAL A 226 -49.83 23.46 -19.25
CA VAL A 226 -50.35 24.22 -18.11
C VAL A 226 -49.27 24.95 -17.32
N PHE A 227 -48.02 24.47 -17.40
CA PHE A 227 -46.88 25.14 -16.81
C PHE A 227 -45.62 24.81 -17.62
N SER A 228 -44.71 25.77 -17.74
CA SER A 228 -43.40 25.60 -18.36
C SER A 228 -42.38 26.49 -17.66
N SER A 229 -41.20 25.97 -17.38
CA SER A 229 -40.05 26.72 -16.86
C SER A 229 -38.73 26.14 -17.38
N ASN A 230 -37.75 27.02 -17.57
CA ASN A 230 -36.36 26.71 -17.83
C ASN A 230 -35.47 27.08 -16.63
N ASN A 231 -36.08 27.47 -15.49
CA ASN A 231 -35.38 27.76 -14.26
C ASN A 231 -35.89 26.82 -13.16
N ILE A 232 -34.99 25.99 -12.60
CA ILE A 232 -35.36 25.01 -11.59
C ILE A 232 -35.77 25.68 -10.27
N ASP A 233 -35.25 26.86 -9.97
CA ASP A 233 -35.56 27.61 -8.75
C ASP A 233 -37.03 28.12 -8.71
N GLU A 234 -37.71 28.17 -9.83
CA GLU A 234 -39.16 28.46 -9.87
C GLU A 234 -40.00 27.34 -9.29
N LEU A 235 -39.41 26.15 -9.04
CA LEU A 235 -40.07 25.00 -8.49
C LEU A 235 -39.49 24.59 -7.12
N ASN A 236 -38.78 25.49 -6.46
CA ASN A 236 -38.27 25.25 -5.09
C ASN A 236 -39.37 25.45 -4.03
N LYS A 237 -39.01 25.21 -2.75
CA LYS A 237 -39.95 25.28 -1.60
C LYS A 237 -40.66 26.64 -1.45
N GLU A 238 -40.08 27.74 -1.92
CA GLU A 238 -40.62 29.07 -1.81
C GLU A 238 -41.56 29.42 -2.99
N ASN A 239 -41.21 28.96 -4.19
CA ASN A 239 -41.83 29.38 -5.42
C ASN A 239 -42.74 28.34 -6.08
N GLY A 240 -42.63 27.07 -5.79
CA GLY A 240 -43.27 25.92 -6.45
C GLY A 240 -44.63 26.20 -7.11
N TRP A 241 -44.95 25.49 -8.20
CA TRP A 241 -46.17 25.71 -8.98
C TRP A 241 -47.45 25.41 -8.15
N ASP A 242 -48.41 26.34 -8.18
CA ASP A 242 -49.65 26.31 -7.39
C ASP A 242 -50.81 25.55 -8.05
N GLY A 243 -50.57 24.90 -9.16
CA GLY A 243 -51.59 24.15 -9.92
C GLY A 243 -52.45 25.01 -10.86
N LYS A 244 -52.24 26.35 -10.92
CA LYS A 244 -52.98 27.20 -11.81
C LYS A 244 -52.38 27.21 -13.20
N HIS A 245 -53.26 27.36 -14.20
CA HIS A 245 -52.85 27.45 -15.58
C HIS A 245 -52.19 28.80 -15.88
N LEU A 246 -50.91 28.81 -16.25
CA LEU A 246 -50.13 30.02 -16.49
C LEU A 246 -50.68 30.90 -17.65
N PHE A 247 -51.50 30.34 -18.55
CA PHE A 247 -51.96 30.96 -19.78
C PHE A 247 -53.46 31.28 -19.79
N LYS A 248 -54.18 31.04 -18.71
CA LYS A 248 -55.57 31.47 -18.51
C LYS A 248 -55.62 32.50 -17.40
N GLY A 249 -55.50 33.77 -17.81
CA GLY A 249 -55.81 34.91 -16.95
C GLY A 249 -57.27 35.02 -16.63
#